data_9caf30e09d04fc06ff633d1faaccbb4a
#
_entry.id   9caf30e09d04fc06ff633d1faaccbb4a
#
_cell.length_a   1.000
_cell.length_b   1.000
_cell.length_c   1.000
_cell.angle_alpha   90.00
_cell.angle_beta   90.00
_cell.angle_gamma   90.00
#
_symmetry.space_group_name_H-M   'P 1'
#
loop_
_entity.id
_entity.type
_entity.pdbx_description
1 polymer ?
#
loop_
_entity_poly.entity_id
_entity_poly.type
_entity_poly.pdbx_seq_one_letter_code
_entity_poly.pdbx_strand_id
1 'polypeptide(L)'
;MRQFILSLLACLCLTAYSQTASQADLLVEEAQKLESKQDYPTAITKLKQADELYVKTGKTQSAERATCLHILGRCYLNRERPEGLTYTQMAANMRKTILGETNIKYISSLNNTGLYYLTVAKDYPKAAVIHGKTWELCSRIQPRPEQAFMFHINLARCYIALGEMDKASAIVEEEIAISKKMYGEKSLSVARQLQQIGSLYYLSGRKDVGVTYYEQAFNIFPDDSKEYEQLLDWISSIYVELNNQPKVLEYMKLAEAHNKKELEKPCDEPVCLTERAQYFASIGDNDKARAHFLEA
;
A
#
# COMPACT_ATOMS: atom_id res chain seq x y z
N MET A 1 40.91 7.96 -43.78
CA MET A 1 41.20 7.00 -42.68
C MET A 1 40.92 7.58 -41.27
N ARG A 2 41.52 8.70 -40.89
CA ARG A 2 41.34 9.31 -39.56
C ARG A 2 39.88 9.70 -39.23
N GLN A 3 39.13 10.24 -40.18
CA GLN A 3 37.70 10.58 -40.01
C GLN A 3 36.81 9.32 -39.88
N PHE A 4 37.13 8.24 -40.60
CA PHE A 4 36.40 6.98 -40.55
C PHE A 4 36.61 6.25 -39.21
N ILE A 5 37.82 6.30 -38.64
CA ILE A 5 38.15 5.76 -37.32
C ILE A 5 37.43 6.54 -36.23
N LEU A 6 37.36 7.89 -36.32
CA LEU A 6 36.64 8.75 -35.38
C LEU A 6 35.13 8.50 -35.43
N SER A 7 34.54 8.31 -36.60
CA SER A 7 33.12 7.96 -36.72
C SER A 7 32.80 6.56 -36.19
N LEU A 8 33.69 5.58 -36.41
CA LEU A 8 33.53 4.23 -35.87
C LEU A 8 33.64 4.18 -34.35
N LEU A 9 34.60 4.91 -33.79
CA LEU A 9 34.75 5.08 -32.35
C LEU A 9 33.53 5.79 -31.71
N ALA A 10 33.00 6.83 -32.36
CA ALA A 10 31.78 7.51 -31.92
C ALA A 10 30.57 6.58 -31.95
N CYS A 11 30.41 5.76 -33.01
CA CYS A 11 29.34 4.75 -33.08
C CYS A 11 29.48 3.67 -31.99
N LEU A 12 30.68 3.16 -31.73
CA LEU A 12 30.94 2.18 -30.68
C LEU A 12 30.70 2.78 -29.30
N CYS A 13 31.06 4.04 -29.05
CA CYS A 13 30.74 4.74 -27.81
C CYS A 13 29.24 4.94 -27.62
N LEU A 14 28.51 5.29 -28.70
CA LEU A 14 27.04 5.47 -28.65
C LEU A 14 26.29 4.15 -28.40
N THR A 15 26.77 3.04 -29.03
CA THR A 15 26.14 1.72 -28.75
C THR A 15 26.43 1.22 -27.35
N ALA A 16 27.65 1.37 -26.85
CA ALA A 16 28.00 1.02 -25.48
C ALA A 16 27.22 1.88 -24.47
N TYR A 17 27.04 3.17 -24.73
CA TYR A 17 26.25 4.10 -23.95
C TYR A 17 24.77 3.70 -23.90
N SER A 18 24.18 3.39 -25.06
CA SER A 18 22.79 2.92 -25.18
C SER A 18 22.57 1.62 -24.41
N GLN A 19 23.50 0.65 -24.52
CA GLN A 19 23.44 -0.63 -23.82
C GLN A 19 23.50 -0.47 -22.30
N THR A 20 24.36 0.43 -21.80
CA THR A 20 24.51 0.70 -20.35
C THR A 20 23.29 1.40 -19.76
N ALA A 21 22.66 2.32 -20.52
CA ALA A 21 21.43 2.97 -20.12
C ALA A 21 20.25 1.99 -20.04
N SER A 22 20.14 1.08 -21.01
CA SER A 22 19.16 -0.02 -21.00
C SER A 22 19.38 -0.98 -19.83
N GLN A 23 20.63 -1.23 -19.43
CA GLN A 23 20.94 -2.05 -18.26
C GLN A 23 20.48 -1.40 -16.95
N ALA A 24 20.59 -0.07 -16.81
CA ALA A 24 20.09 0.64 -15.64
C ALA A 24 18.55 0.52 -15.51
N ASP A 25 17.84 0.66 -16.65
CA ASP A 25 16.38 0.52 -16.67
C ASP A 25 15.95 -0.90 -16.27
N LEU A 26 16.62 -1.94 -16.76
CA LEU A 26 16.36 -3.33 -16.36
C LEU A 26 16.57 -3.57 -14.87
N LEU A 27 17.63 -3.02 -14.28
CA LEU A 27 17.87 -3.12 -12.84
C LEU A 27 16.75 -2.46 -12.03
N VAL A 28 16.19 -1.34 -12.50
CA VAL A 28 15.05 -0.69 -11.86
C VAL A 28 13.80 -1.57 -11.94
N GLU A 29 13.51 -2.18 -13.10
CA GLU A 29 12.37 -3.11 -13.25
C GLU A 29 12.50 -4.34 -12.35
N GLU A 30 13.68 -4.92 -12.26
CA GLU A 30 13.96 -6.04 -11.36
C GLU A 30 13.78 -5.63 -9.88
N ALA A 31 14.25 -4.44 -9.52
CA ALA A 31 14.10 -3.92 -8.17
C ALA A 31 12.64 -3.66 -7.80
N GLN A 32 11.79 -3.22 -8.74
CA GLN A 32 10.34 -3.08 -8.53
C GLN A 32 9.66 -4.42 -8.23
N LYS A 33 10.07 -5.49 -8.94
CA LYS A 33 9.57 -6.84 -8.67
C LYS A 33 10.01 -7.36 -7.28
N LEU A 34 11.22 -7.03 -6.87
CA LEU A 34 11.73 -7.37 -5.54
C LEU A 34 11.02 -6.58 -4.44
N GLU A 35 10.78 -5.30 -4.66
CA GLU A 35 10.03 -4.45 -3.75
C GLU A 35 8.61 -4.98 -3.52
N SER A 36 7.90 -5.41 -4.59
CA SER A 36 6.57 -6.01 -4.46
C SER A 36 6.56 -7.31 -3.66
N LYS A 37 7.70 -8.03 -3.61
CA LYS A 37 7.94 -9.21 -2.77
C LYS A 37 8.51 -8.87 -1.38
N GLN A 38 8.65 -7.57 -1.07
CA GLN A 38 9.25 -7.05 0.17
C GLN A 38 10.74 -7.42 0.37
N ASP A 39 11.43 -7.87 -0.68
CA ASP A 39 12.89 -8.05 -0.65
C ASP A 39 13.60 -6.71 -0.86
N TYR A 40 13.46 -5.84 0.13
CA TYR A 40 14.07 -4.50 0.11
C TYR A 40 15.61 -4.51 0.06
N PRO A 41 16.35 -5.41 0.74
CA PRO A 41 17.80 -5.43 0.67
C PRO A 41 18.33 -5.63 -0.74
N THR A 42 17.79 -6.63 -1.46
CA THR A 42 18.19 -6.92 -2.83
C THR A 42 17.75 -5.81 -3.78
N ALA A 43 16.54 -5.27 -3.61
CA ALA A 43 16.03 -4.11 -4.37
C ALA A 43 16.95 -2.89 -4.22
N ILE A 44 17.36 -2.54 -2.99
CA ILE A 44 18.29 -1.44 -2.71
C ILE A 44 19.62 -1.62 -3.44
N THR A 45 20.18 -2.85 -3.42
CA THR A 45 21.44 -3.15 -4.10
C THR A 45 21.34 -2.90 -5.60
N LYS A 46 20.27 -3.39 -6.24
CA LYS A 46 20.03 -3.19 -7.68
C LYS A 46 19.80 -1.72 -8.03
N LEU A 47 19.04 -0.99 -7.21
CA LEU A 47 18.76 0.43 -7.42
C LEU A 47 20.01 1.30 -7.28
N LYS A 48 20.93 0.98 -6.37
CA LYS A 48 22.24 1.66 -6.28
C LYS A 48 23.07 1.44 -7.52
N GLN A 49 23.13 0.19 -8.02
CA GLN A 49 23.82 -0.11 -9.28
C GLN A 49 23.21 0.66 -10.46
N ALA A 50 21.86 0.74 -10.52
CA ALA A 50 21.17 1.51 -11.55
C ALA A 50 21.49 3.02 -11.44
N ASP A 51 21.50 3.60 -10.23
CA ASP A 51 21.84 5.01 -10.01
C ASP A 51 23.27 5.33 -10.47
N GLU A 52 24.24 4.48 -10.14
CA GLU A 52 25.62 4.59 -10.60
C GLU A 52 25.74 4.55 -12.13
N LEU A 53 24.98 3.66 -12.80
CA LEU A 53 24.94 3.58 -14.26
C LEU A 53 24.31 4.83 -14.91
N TYR A 54 23.23 5.39 -14.33
CA TYR A 54 22.66 6.66 -14.79
C TYR A 54 23.67 7.80 -14.68
N VAL A 55 24.40 7.89 -13.56
CA VAL A 55 25.45 8.90 -13.38
C VAL A 55 26.57 8.70 -14.40
N LYS A 56 27.07 7.49 -14.56
CA LYS A 56 28.15 7.13 -15.52
C LYS A 56 27.79 7.43 -16.96
N THR A 57 26.51 7.27 -17.31
CA THR A 57 25.98 7.53 -18.65
C THR A 57 25.48 8.97 -18.83
N GLY A 58 25.80 9.90 -17.93
CA GLY A 58 25.40 11.31 -18.04
C GLY A 58 23.91 11.59 -17.85
N LYS A 59 23.07 10.58 -17.53
CA LYS A 59 21.65 10.73 -17.21
C LYS A 59 21.44 11.26 -15.79
N THR A 60 22.27 12.17 -15.34
CA THR A 60 22.28 12.67 -13.96
C THR A 60 21.00 13.41 -13.56
N GLN A 61 20.33 14.05 -14.54
CA GLN A 61 19.06 14.77 -14.36
C GLN A 61 18.03 14.20 -15.35
N SER A 62 17.64 12.94 -15.15
CA SER A 62 16.67 12.26 -16.03
C SER A 62 15.45 11.77 -15.26
N ALA A 63 14.34 11.55 -15.97
CA ALA A 63 13.10 11.02 -15.39
C ALA A 63 13.26 9.56 -14.90
N GLU A 64 14.09 8.78 -15.59
CA GLU A 64 14.42 7.40 -15.25
C GLU A 64 15.19 7.35 -13.92
N ARG A 65 16.26 8.16 -13.80
CA ARG A 65 17.02 8.27 -12.56
C ARG A 65 16.16 8.77 -11.40
N ALA A 66 15.29 9.76 -11.65
CA ALA A 66 14.34 10.23 -10.63
C ALA A 66 13.38 9.11 -10.17
N THR A 67 13.03 8.19 -11.07
CA THR A 67 12.21 7.02 -10.72
C THR A 67 13.02 6.00 -9.90
N CYS A 68 14.25 5.73 -10.29
CA CYS A 68 15.18 4.89 -9.51
C CYS A 68 15.34 5.41 -8.07
N LEU A 69 15.66 6.70 -7.90
CA LEU A 69 15.81 7.34 -6.60
C LEU A 69 14.53 7.34 -5.76
N HIS A 70 13.36 7.50 -6.41
CA HIS A 70 12.07 7.43 -5.73
C HIS A 70 11.82 6.04 -5.13
N ILE A 71 12.08 4.98 -5.89
CA ILE A 71 11.91 3.59 -5.40
C ILE A 71 12.96 3.29 -4.33
N LEU A 72 14.19 3.71 -4.52
CA LEU A 72 15.28 3.55 -3.54
C LEU A 72 14.93 4.20 -2.21
N GLY A 73 14.42 5.44 -2.24
CA GLY A 73 13.93 6.14 -1.06
C GLY A 73 12.83 5.36 -0.35
N ARG A 74 11.84 4.84 -1.10
CA ARG A 74 10.73 4.05 -0.56
C ARG A 74 11.21 2.72 0.06
N CYS A 75 12.16 2.01 -0.56
CA CYS A 75 12.75 0.82 0.01
C CYS A 75 13.45 1.08 1.35
N TYR A 76 14.13 2.22 1.48
CA TYR A 76 14.73 2.62 2.76
C TYR A 76 13.69 3.00 3.80
N LEU A 77 12.62 3.71 3.41
CA LEU A 77 11.50 4.05 4.31
C LEU A 77 10.82 2.81 4.87
N ASN A 78 10.54 1.80 4.05
CA ASN A 78 9.94 0.54 4.47
C ASN A 78 10.83 -0.26 5.45
N ARG A 79 12.11 0.08 5.55
CA ARG A 79 13.06 -0.45 6.53
C ARG A 79 13.36 0.52 7.67
N GLU A 80 12.62 1.59 7.77
CA GLU A 80 12.81 2.66 8.77
C GLU A 80 14.25 3.21 8.81
N ARG A 81 14.89 3.30 7.63
CA ARG A 81 16.28 3.73 7.52
C ARG A 81 16.38 5.22 7.18
N PRO A 82 17.27 5.98 7.87
CA PRO A 82 17.41 7.42 7.68
C PRO A 82 17.86 7.83 6.26
N GLU A 83 18.54 6.94 5.55
CA GLU A 83 18.96 7.16 4.17
C GLU A 83 17.80 7.45 3.23
N GLY A 84 16.59 6.99 3.58
CA GLY A 84 15.35 7.23 2.83
C GLY A 84 15.09 8.71 2.56
N LEU A 85 15.41 9.61 3.52
CA LEU A 85 15.24 11.05 3.34
C LEU A 85 16.01 11.59 2.14
N THR A 86 17.28 11.26 2.06
CA THR A 86 18.16 11.75 0.98
C THR A 86 17.61 11.38 -0.38
N TYR A 87 17.27 10.11 -0.58
CA TYR A 87 16.80 9.63 -1.87
C TYR A 87 15.40 10.15 -2.24
N THR A 88 14.48 10.27 -1.27
CA THR A 88 13.16 10.85 -1.53
C THR A 88 13.24 12.33 -1.90
N GLN A 89 14.11 13.10 -1.22
CA GLN A 89 14.34 14.51 -1.55
C GLN A 89 15.02 14.70 -2.91
N MET A 90 16.04 13.90 -3.23
CA MET A 90 16.67 13.92 -4.56
C MET A 90 15.64 13.64 -5.66
N ALA A 91 14.82 12.60 -5.50
CA ALA A 91 13.76 12.25 -6.45
C ALA A 91 12.74 13.38 -6.58
N ALA A 92 12.30 13.98 -5.47
CA ALA A 92 11.35 15.08 -5.47
C ALA A 92 11.92 16.30 -6.21
N ASN A 93 13.16 16.73 -5.89
CA ASN A 93 13.80 17.86 -6.54
C ASN A 93 13.96 17.65 -8.05
N MET A 94 14.43 16.48 -8.47
CA MET A 94 14.56 16.15 -9.91
C MET A 94 13.20 16.17 -10.60
N ARG A 95 12.18 15.54 -10.03
CA ARG A 95 10.83 15.50 -10.60
C ARG A 95 10.19 16.89 -10.65
N LYS A 96 10.41 17.73 -9.63
CA LYS A 96 9.98 19.14 -9.65
C LYS A 96 10.58 19.89 -10.83
N THR A 97 11.89 19.76 -11.04
CA THR A 97 12.61 20.44 -12.12
C THR A 97 12.19 19.94 -13.50
N ILE A 98 12.01 18.63 -13.66
CA ILE A 98 11.74 18.02 -14.98
C ILE A 98 10.25 18.09 -15.35
N LEU A 99 9.36 17.88 -14.35
CA LEU A 99 7.93 17.65 -14.58
C LEU A 99 7.03 18.76 -14.06
N GLY A 100 7.56 19.65 -13.20
CA GLY A 100 6.79 20.69 -12.54
C GLY A 100 6.10 20.24 -11.24
N GLU A 101 5.61 21.22 -10.47
CA GLU A 101 5.02 20.98 -9.14
C GLU A 101 3.63 20.33 -9.18
N THR A 102 2.90 20.46 -10.27
CA THR A 102 1.57 19.86 -10.42
C THR A 102 1.59 18.42 -10.94
N ASN A 103 2.78 17.88 -11.22
CA ASN A 103 2.91 16.52 -11.70
C ASN A 103 2.78 15.51 -10.55
N ILE A 104 1.92 14.50 -10.72
CA ILE A 104 1.66 13.48 -9.69
C ILE A 104 2.92 12.71 -9.25
N LYS A 105 3.91 12.53 -10.13
CA LYS A 105 5.18 11.88 -9.78
C LYS A 105 6.00 12.72 -8.80
N TYR A 106 6.01 14.06 -8.97
CA TYR A 106 6.63 14.96 -8.00
C TYR A 106 5.91 14.89 -6.65
N ILE A 107 4.57 15.01 -6.68
CA ILE A 107 3.73 14.96 -5.47
C ILE A 107 3.93 13.64 -4.72
N SER A 108 4.03 12.51 -5.42
CA SER A 108 4.32 11.21 -4.82
C SER A 108 5.71 11.16 -4.14
N SER A 109 6.73 11.81 -4.72
CA SER A 109 8.05 11.88 -4.08
C SER A 109 8.04 12.80 -2.86
N LEU A 110 7.29 13.91 -2.93
CA LEU A 110 7.08 14.80 -1.79
C LEU A 110 6.35 14.09 -0.65
N ASN A 111 5.33 13.28 -0.98
CA ASN A 111 4.64 12.42 0.00
C ASN A 111 5.61 11.45 0.70
N ASN A 112 6.53 10.83 -0.02
CA ASN A 112 7.53 9.94 0.59
C ASN A 112 8.47 10.71 1.54
N THR A 113 8.79 11.98 1.23
CA THR A 113 9.53 12.84 2.17
C THR A 113 8.71 13.09 3.43
N GLY A 114 7.41 13.33 3.31
CA GLY A 114 6.48 13.43 4.45
C GLY A 114 6.43 12.15 5.28
N LEU A 115 6.35 10.99 4.62
CA LEU A 115 6.36 9.69 5.28
C LEU A 115 7.63 9.47 6.10
N TYR A 116 8.79 9.91 5.61
CA TYR A 116 10.02 9.85 6.41
C TYR A 116 9.86 10.58 7.76
N TYR A 117 9.35 11.82 7.73
CA TYR A 117 9.15 12.58 8.97
C TYR A 117 8.07 11.98 9.86
N LEU A 118 7.07 11.34 9.29
CA LEU A 118 5.99 10.67 10.03
C LEU A 118 6.47 9.38 10.70
N THR A 119 7.21 8.52 9.99
CA THR A 119 7.47 7.15 10.44
C THR A 119 8.88 6.94 11.00
N VAL A 120 9.90 7.56 10.41
CA VAL A 120 11.30 7.38 10.79
C VAL A 120 11.76 8.44 11.78
N ALA A 121 11.62 9.72 11.42
CA ALA A 121 12.05 10.82 12.27
C ALA A 121 11.07 11.13 13.40
N LYS A 122 9.79 10.75 13.25
CA LYS A 122 8.67 11.05 14.18
C LYS A 122 8.52 12.55 14.46
N ASP A 123 8.92 13.39 13.48
CA ASP A 123 8.71 14.83 13.47
C ASP A 123 7.33 15.12 12.87
N TYR A 124 6.29 14.90 13.67
CA TYR A 124 4.91 15.01 13.26
C TYR A 124 4.51 16.42 12.76
N PRO A 125 4.97 17.52 13.38
CA PRO A 125 4.69 18.85 12.85
C PRO A 125 5.22 19.04 11.42
N LYS A 126 6.45 18.61 11.18
CA LYS A 126 7.07 18.70 9.85
C LYS A 126 6.43 17.78 8.83
N ALA A 127 6.04 16.56 9.26
CA ALA A 127 5.26 15.64 8.44
C ALA A 127 3.93 16.27 8.02
N ALA A 128 3.20 16.91 8.95
CA ALA A 128 1.92 17.56 8.68
C ALA A 128 2.06 18.71 7.66
N VAL A 129 3.10 19.52 7.75
CA VAL A 129 3.38 20.59 6.76
C VAL A 129 3.60 20.01 5.37
N ILE A 130 4.40 18.94 5.26
CA ILE A 130 4.71 18.32 3.96
C ILE A 130 3.48 17.62 3.38
N HIS A 131 2.73 16.85 4.19
CA HIS A 131 1.51 16.18 3.71
C HIS A 131 0.40 17.19 3.39
N GLY A 132 0.29 18.31 4.13
CA GLY A 132 -0.60 19.41 3.80
C GLY A 132 -0.28 20.00 2.42
N LYS A 133 1.02 20.24 2.14
CA LYS A 133 1.45 20.69 0.80
C LYS A 133 1.18 19.64 -0.28
N THR A 134 1.40 18.36 0.03
CA THR A 134 1.10 17.26 -0.89
C THR A 134 -0.37 17.23 -1.25
N TRP A 135 -1.25 17.36 -0.26
CA TRP A 135 -2.70 17.44 -0.48
C TRP A 135 -3.11 18.69 -1.26
N GLU A 136 -2.60 19.86 -0.89
CA GLU A 136 -2.88 21.12 -1.61
C GLU A 136 -2.57 21.00 -3.11
N LEU A 137 -1.42 20.44 -3.45
CA LEU A 137 -1.03 20.27 -4.85
C LEU A 137 -1.89 19.22 -5.56
N CYS A 138 -2.17 18.10 -4.88
CA CYS A 138 -2.94 17.00 -5.45
C CYS A 138 -4.41 17.38 -5.69
N SER A 139 -5.03 18.14 -4.79
CA SER A 139 -6.43 18.56 -4.89
C SER A 139 -6.73 19.44 -6.10
N ARG A 140 -5.69 20.08 -6.69
CA ARG A 140 -5.79 20.91 -7.89
C ARG A 140 -5.76 20.11 -9.19
N ILE A 141 -5.42 18.82 -9.15
CA ILE A 141 -5.33 17.98 -10.34
C ILE A 141 -6.72 17.46 -10.71
N GLN A 142 -7.08 17.60 -12.00
CA GLN A 142 -8.33 17.08 -12.54
C GLN A 142 -8.05 16.20 -13.79
N PRO A 143 -8.66 15.03 -13.90
CA PRO A 143 -9.51 14.37 -12.89
C PRO A 143 -8.73 14.03 -11.62
N ARG A 144 -9.43 13.84 -10.50
CA ARG A 144 -8.80 13.52 -9.20
C ARG A 144 -7.92 12.28 -9.32
N PRO A 145 -6.62 12.35 -8.97
CA PRO A 145 -5.73 11.19 -9.00
C PRO A 145 -6.16 10.11 -7.99
N GLU A 146 -5.94 8.85 -8.35
CA GLU A 146 -6.22 7.70 -7.46
C GLU A 146 -5.45 7.82 -6.13
N GLN A 147 -4.23 8.35 -6.16
CA GLN A 147 -3.38 8.53 -4.98
C GLN A 147 -3.87 9.61 -4.01
N ALA A 148 -4.82 10.46 -4.43
CA ALA A 148 -5.29 11.61 -3.63
C ALA A 148 -5.82 11.18 -2.25
N PHE A 149 -6.55 10.07 -2.18
CA PHE A 149 -7.01 9.49 -0.93
C PHE A 149 -5.86 9.27 0.06
N MET A 150 -4.81 8.53 -0.36
CA MET A 150 -3.68 8.21 0.51
C MET A 150 -2.90 9.46 0.94
N PHE A 151 -2.79 10.46 0.08
CA PHE A 151 -2.11 11.71 0.44
C PHE A 151 -2.86 12.47 1.52
N HIS A 152 -4.18 12.52 1.43
CA HIS A 152 -5.01 13.19 2.43
C HIS A 152 -5.06 12.39 3.74
N ILE A 153 -5.17 11.06 3.68
CA ILE A 153 -5.12 10.20 4.87
C ILE A 153 -3.75 10.27 5.58
N ASN A 154 -2.64 10.45 4.87
CA ASN A 154 -1.35 10.67 5.51
C ASN A 154 -1.31 11.98 6.32
N LEU A 155 -2.02 13.02 5.90
CA LEU A 155 -2.21 14.23 6.69
C LEU A 155 -3.04 13.95 7.96
N ALA A 156 -4.13 13.18 7.85
CA ALA A 156 -4.91 12.74 9.00
C ALA A 156 -4.05 11.95 10.02
N ARG A 157 -3.17 11.05 9.53
CA ARG A 157 -2.21 10.34 10.38
C ARG A 157 -1.29 11.28 11.17
N CYS A 158 -0.84 12.37 10.55
CA CYS A 158 -0.03 13.37 11.25
C CYS A 158 -0.84 14.05 12.36
N TYR A 159 -2.10 14.43 12.10
CA TYR A 159 -2.95 15.05 13.11
C TYR A 159 -3.28 14.10 14.26
N ILE A 160 -3.52 12.81 14.00
CA ILE A 160 -3.67 11.80 15.05
C ILE A 160 -2.41 11.73 15.93
N ALA A 161 -1.22 11.69 15.31
CA ALA A 161 0.05 11.64 16.04
C ALA A 161 0.33 12.92 16.85
N LEU A 162 -0.25 14.04 16.45
CA LEU A 162 -0.20 15.33 17.18
C LEU A 162 -1.29 15.44 18.26
N GLY A 163 -2.23 14.50 18.35
CA GLY A 163 -3.38 14.57 19.25
C GLY A 163 -4.51 15.48 18.76
N GLU A 164 -4.43 15.99 17.53
CA GLU A 164 -5.41 16.90 16.91
C GLU A 164 -6.55 16.12 16.25
N MET A 165 -7.32 15.39 17.06
CA MET A 165 -8.31 14.42 16.60
C MET A 165 -9.41 15.04 15.75
N ASP A 166 -9.88 16.24 16.08
CA ASP A 166 -10.94 16.92 15.32
C ASP A 166 -10.52 17.17 13.86
N LYS A 167 -9.25 17.59 13.66
CA LYS A 167 -8.72 17.79 12.30
C LYS A 167 -8.59 16.47 11.55
N ALA A 168 -8.17 15.41 12.23
CA ALA A 168 -8.05 14.10 11.62
C ALA A 168 -9.42 13.55 11.21
N SER A 169 -10.44 13.67 12.08
CA SER A 169 -11.80 13.22 11.78
C SER A 169 -12.43 13.99 10.63
N ALA A 170 -12.24 15.31 10.58
CA ALA A 170 -12.74 16.13 9.46
C ALA A 170 -12.19 15.67 8.11
N ILE A 171 -10.88 15.34 8.04
CA ILE A 171 -10.25 14.80 6.83
C ILE A 171 -10.88 13.46 6.44
N VAL A 172 -11.04 12.56 7.41
CA VAL A 172 -11.59 11.23 7.18
C VAL A 172 -13.02 11.31 6.66
N GLU A 173 -13.86 12.16 7.27
CA GLU A 173 -15.24 12.37 6.84
C GLU A 173 -15.33 12.95 5.43
N GLU A 174 -14.48 13.95 5.11
CA GLU A 174 -14.37 14.51 3.76
C GLU A 174 -14.01 13.42 2.74
N GLU A 175 -13.01 12.59 3.02
CA GLU A 175 -12.58 11.52 2.12
C GLU A 175 -13.66 10.48 1.89
N ILE A 176 -14.38 10.08 2.92
CA ILE A 176 -15.49 9.15 2.80
C ILE A 176 -16.61 9.76 1.92
N ALA A 177 -16.95 11.03 2.14
CA ALA A 177 -17.97 11.70 1.34
C ALA A 177 -17.56 11.79 -0.15
N ILE A 178 -16.30 12.16 -0.43
CA ILE A 178 -15.77 12.19 -1.80
C ILE A 178 -15.83 10.81 -2.44
N SER A 179 -15.40 9.78 -1.72
CA SER A 179 -15.35 8.41 -2.23
C SER A 179 -16.73 7.84 -2.53
N LYS A 180 -17.68 8.06 -1.64
CA LYS A 180 -19.09 7.68 -1.86
C LYS A 180 -19.68 8.35 -3.08
N LYS A 181 -19.37 9.63 -3.29
CA LYS A 181 -19.82 10.39 -4.47
C LYS A 181 -19.17 9.88 -5.76
N MET A 182 -17.89 9.52 -5.72
CA MET A 182 -17.15 9.07 -6.92
C MET A 182 -17.46 7.63 -7.32
N TYR A 183 -17.58 6.75 -6.35
CA TYR A 183 -17.62 5.30 -6.60
C TYR A 183 -18.98 4.66 -6.25
N GLY A 184 -19.86 5.39 -5.56
CA GLY A 184 -21.11 4.88 -4.99
C GLY A 184 -20.91 4.31 -3.58
N GLU A 185 -21.95 4.45 -2.74
CA GLU A 185 -21.90 4.13 -1.30
C GLU A 185 -21.52 2.68 -1.00
N LYS A 186 -21.95 1.74 -1.83
CA LYS A 186 -21.73 0.30 -1.66
C LYS A 186 -20.65 -0.26 -2.61
N SER A 187 -19.75 0.58 -3.10
CA SER A 187 -18.66 0.11 -3.97
C SER A 187 -17.52 -0.54 -3.17
N LEU A 188 -16.86 -1.53 -3.79
CA LEU A 188 -15.66 -2.14 -3.21
C LEU A 188 -14.52 -1.13 -2.97
N SER A 189 -14.47 -0.05 -3.75
CA SER A 189 -13.51 1.03 -3.54
C SER A 189 -13.76 1.74 -2.22
N VAL A 190 -15.01 2.04 -1.89
CA VAL A 190 -15.40 2.63 -0.60
C VAL A 190 -15.11 1.66 0.54
N ALA A 191 -15.45 0.36 0.39
CA ALA A 191 -15.16 -0.64 1.42
C ALA A 191 -13.66 -0.73 1.74
N ARG A 192 -12.79 -0.78 0.72
CA ARG A 192 -11.32 -0.81 0.92
C ARG A 192 -10.80 0.47 1.59
N GLN A 193 -11.35 1.62 1.28
CA GLN A 193 -10.97 2.88 1.93
C GLN A 193 -11.44 2.93 3.39
N LEU A 194 -12.64 2.47 3.69
CA LEU A 194 -13.13 2.32 5.07
C LEU A 194 -12.23 1.36 5.88
N GLN A 195 -11.83 0.24 5.29
CA GLN A 195 -10.88 -0.69 5.90
C GLN A 195 -9.52 -0.02 6.21
N GLN A 196 -8.99 0.79 5.29
CA GLN A 196 -7.75 1.55 5.51
C GLN A 196 -7.90 2.59 6.63
N ILE A 197 -9.05 3.26 6.70
CA ILE A 197 -9.37 4.19 7.79
C ILE A 197 -9.50 3.44 9.12
N GLY A 198 -10.17 2.29 9.14
CA GLY A 198 -10.22 1.42 10.30
C GLY A 198 -8.83 1.06 10.81
N SER A 199 -7.94 0.65 9.91
CA SER A 199 -6.54 0.35 10.25
C SER A 199 -5.80 1.57 10.81
N LEU A 200 -6.06 2.77 10.26
CA LEU A 200 -5.47 4.00 10.74
C LEU A 200 -5.79 4.25 12.22
N TYR A 201 -7.06 4.18 12.59
CA TYR A 201 -7.49 4.39 13.96
C TYR A 201 -7.07 3.25 14.90
N TYR A 202 -7.17 2.00 14.46
CA TYR A 202 -6.72 0.84 15.24
C TYR A 202 -5.24 0.94 15.62
N LEU A 203 -4.36 1.21 14.64
CA LEU A 203 -2.92 1.35 14.86
C LEU A 203 -2.54 2.59 15.69
N SER A 204 -3.41 3.58 15.75
CA SER A 204 -3.23 4.76 16.63
C SER A 204 -3.71 4.53 18.07
N GLY A 205 -4.14 3.31 18.41
CA GLY A 205 -4.68 2.96 19.71
C GLY A 205 -6.18 3.26 19.90
N ARG A 206 -6.84 3.85 18.90
CA ARG A 206 -8.28 4.15 18.90
C ARG A 206 -9.08 2.98 18.32
N LYS A 207 -8.96 1.82 18.97
CA LYS A 207 -9.58 0.57 18.54
C LYS A 207 -11.10 0.67 18.48
N ASP A 208 -11.69 1.42 19.42
CA ASP A 208 -13.10 1.75 19.49
C ASP A 208 -13.63 2.45 18.23
N VAL A 209 -12.87 3.39 17.70
CA VAL A 209 -13.20 4.09 16.45
C VAL A 209 -12.87 3.23 15.24
N GLY A 210 -11.71 2.57 15.26
CA GLY A 210 -11.23 1.74 14.14
C GLY A 210 -12.21 0.63 13.79
N VAL A 211 -12.79 -0.06 14.80
CA VAL A 211 -13.73 -1.16 14.57
C VAL A 211 -15.03 -0.69 13.89
N THR A 212 -15.50 0.53 14.14
CA THR A 212 -16.71 1.05 13.48
C THR A 212 -16.51 1.24 11.97
N TYR A 213 -15.31 1.61 11.53
CA TYR A 213 -14.98 1.68 10.10
C TYR A 213 -14.79 0.29 9.47
N TYR A 214 -14.25 -0.67 10.22
CA TYR A 214 -14.20 -2.06 9.77
C TYR A 214 -15.61 -2.66 9.62
N GLU A 215 -16.54 -2.39 10.54
CA GLU A 215 -17.95 -2.81 10.42
C GLU A 215 -18.62 -2.18 9.19
N GLN A 216 -18.36 -0.91 8.90
CA GLN A 216 -18.89 -0.28 7.68
C GLN A 216 -18.33 -0.95 6.41
N ALA A 217 -17.04 -1.27 6.39
CA ALA A 217 -16.42 -1.99 5.27
C ALA A 217 -16.99 -3.41 5.12
N PHE A 218 -17.12 -4.13 6.22
CA PHE A 218 -17.68 -5.48 6.30
C PHE A 218 -19.08 -5.56 5.69
N ASN A 219 -19.92 -4.57 5.97
CA ASN A 219 -21.29 -4.52 5.42
C ASN A 219 -21.35 -4.23 3.90
N ILE A 220 -20.23 -3.93 3.26
CA ILE A 220 -20.15 -3.68 1.81
C ILE A 220 -19.49 -4.83 1.07
N PHE A 221 -18.49 -5.49 1.66
CA PHE A 221 -17.82 -6.63 1.02
C PHE A 221 -18.80 -7.79 0.80
N PRO A 222 -18.72 -8.48 -0.36
CA PRO A 222 -19.46 -9.71 -0.59
C PRO A 222 -19.08 -10.76 0.44
N ASP A 223 -20.06 -11.53 0.92
CA ASP A 223 -19.87 -12.54 1.96
C ASP A 223 -19.01 -13.75 1.54
N ASP A 224 -18.75 -13.90 0.24
CA ASP A 224 -17.84 -14.89 -0.34
C ASP A 224 -16.45 -14.32 -0.67
N SER A 225 -16.16 -13.09 -0.28
CA SER A 225 -14.87 -12.46 -0.51
C SER A 225 -13.88 -12.71 0.62
N LYS A 226 -12.62 -12.82 0.26
CA LYS A 226 -11.52 -12.94 1.24
C LYS A 226 -11.46 -11.77 2.23
N GLU A 227 -11.80 -10.58 1.74
CA GLU A 227 -11.86 -9.37 2.58
C GLU A 227 -12.96 -9.47 3.65
N TYR A 228 -14.10 -10.10 3.34
CA TYR A 228 -15.17 -10.36 4.30
C TYR A 228 -14.70 -11.29 5.42
N GLU A 229 -14.10 -12.43 5.09
CA GLU A 229 -13.54 -13.37 6.07
C GLU A 229 -12.50 -12.70 6.98
N GLN A 230 -11.55 -11.98 6.39
CA GLN A 230 -10.52 -11.27 7.16
C GLN A 230 -11.12 -10.23 8.13
N LEU A 231 -12.11 -9.47 7.68
CA LEU A 231 -12.76 -8.48 8.54
C LEU A 231 -13.58 -9.12 9.65
N LEU A 232 -14.23 -10.24 9.38
CA LEU A 232 -14.98 -11.01 10.37
C LEU A 232 -14.09 -11.42 11.55
N ASP A 233 -12.90 -11.95 11.24
CA ASP A 233 -11.90 -12.34 12.24
C ASP A 233 -11.33 -11.12 12.99
N TRP A 234 -10.98 -10.07 12.26
CA TRP A 234 -10.41 -8.87 12.87
C TRP A 234 -11.39 -8.15 13.79
N ILE A 235 -12.64 -7.95 13.35
CA ILE A 235 -13.68 -7.30 14.15
C ILE A 235 -13.94 -8.11 15.42
N SER A 236 -14.04 -9.45 15.30
CA SER A 236 -14.19 -10.34 16.46
C SER A 236 -13.05 -10.15 17.47
N SER A 237 -11.82 -10.18 16.99
CA SER A 237 -10.62 -10.00 17.82
C SER A 237 -10.57 -8.63 18.50
N ILE A 238 -10.94 -7.57 17.78
CA ILE A 238 -10.97 -6.20 18.34
C ILE A 238 -12.02 -6.09 19.44
N TYR A 239 -13.20 -6.70 19.27
CA TYR A 239 -14.22 -6.68 20.32
C TYR A 239 -13.84 -7.50 21.55
N VAL A 240 -13.05 -8.58 21.40
CA VAL A 240 -12.42 -9.26 22.54
C VAL A 240 -11.47 -8.32 23.28
N GLU A 241 -10.61 -7.60 22.58
CA GLU A 241 -9.69 -6.62 23.18
C GLU A 241 -10.42 -5.44 23.88
N LEU A 242 -11.58 -5.05 23.34
CA LEU A 242 -12.44 -4.01 23.92
C LEU A 242 -13.34 -4.53 25.05
N ASN A 243 -13.27 -5.82 25.41
CA ASN A 243 -14.15 -6.48 26.39
C ASN A 243 -15.65 -6.31 26.10
N ASN A 244 -16.05 -6.21 24.84
CA ASN A 244 -17.44 -6.05 24.41
C ASN A 244 -18.08 -7.42 24.12
N GLN A 245 -18.45 -8.15 25.19
CA GLN A 245 -19.00 -9.50 25.10
C GLN A 245 -20.24 -9.63 24.18
N PRO A 246 -21.21 -8.70 24.17
CA PRO A 246 -22.35 -8.77 23.25
C PRO A 246 -21.91 -8.80 21.77
N LYS A 247 -20.95 -7.93 21.41
CA LYS A 247 -20.42 -7.88 20.04
C LYS A 247 -19.56 -9.10 19.70
N VAL A 248 -18.78 -9.61 20.64
CA VAL A 248 -18.04 -10.88 20.46
C VAL A 248 -19.01 -12.01 20.07
N LEU A 249 -20.10 -12.17 20.83
CA LEU A 249 -21.10 -13.20 20.55
C LEU A 249 -21.81 -12.99 19.20
N GLU A 250 -22.08 -11.73 18.82
CA GLU A 250 -22.68 -11.39 17.52
C GLU A 250 -21.77 -11.87 16.37
N TYR A 251 -20.48 -11.48 16.38
CA TYR A 251 -19.53 -11.83 15.34
C TYR A 251 -19.15 -13.31 15.34
N MET A 252 -19.12 -13.97 16.49
CA MET A 252 -18.96 -15.43 16.55
C MET A 252 -20.11 -16.17 15.84
N LYS A 253 -21.36 -15.75 16.01
CA LYS A 253 -22.50 -16.30 15.30
C LYS A 253 -22.43 -16.07 13.81
N LEU A 254 -21.96 -14.89 13.38
CA LEU A 254 -21.75 -14.58 11.97
C LEU A 254 -20.66 -15.47 11.37
N ALA A 255 -19.56 -15.70 12.10
CA ALA A 255 -18.49 -16.61 11.67
C ALA A 255 -18.97 -18.06 11.55
N GLU A 256 -19.76 -18.54 12.52
CA GLU A 256 -20.36 -19.88 12.48
C GLU A 256 -21.29 -20.04 11.28
N ALA A 257 -22.15 -19.05 11.03
CA ALA A 257 -23.07 -19.08 9.89
C ALA A 257 -22.31 -19.02 8.54
N HIS A 258 -21.25 -18.21 8.46
CA HIS A 258 -20.40 -18.11 7.27
C HIS A 258 -19.67 -19.44 7.01
N ASN A 259 -19.03 -20.03 8.02
CA ASN A 259 -18.34 -21.31 7.91
C ASN A 259 -19.30 -22.43 7.49
N LYS A 260 -20.52 -22.47 8.03
CA LYS A 260 -21.52 -23.44 7.62
C LYS A 260 -21.87 -23.30 6.13
N LYS A 261 -22.05 -22.06 5.65
CA LYS A 261 -22.34 -21.78 4.24
C LYS A 261 -21.18 -22.19 3.33
N GLU A 262 -19.93 -21.95 3.73
CA GLU A 262 -18.73 -22.37 3.00
C GLU A 262 -18.64 -23.90 2.90
N LEU A 263 -19.01 -24.62 3.95
CA LEU A 263 -19.04 -26.07 3.97
C LEU A 263 -20.12 -26.69 3.07
N GLU A 264 -21.17 -25.94 2.74
CA GLU A 264 -22.25 -26.38 1.84
C GLU A 264 -21.91 -26.16 0.35
N LYS A 265 -20.84 -25.44 0.02
CA LYS A 265 -20.40 -25.23 -1.37
C LYS A 265 -19.88 -26.53 -1.98
N PRO A 266 -20.05 -26.80 -3.30
CA PRO A 266 -19.39 -27.93 -3.94
C PRO A 266 -17.89 -27.92 -3.75
N CYS A 267 -17.30 -29.04 -3.47
CA CYS A 267 -15.86 -29.17 -3.27
C CYS A 267 -15.41 -30.57 -3.73
N ASP A 268 -14.54 -30.60 -4.74
CA ASP A 268 -14.00 -31.80 -5.34
C ASP A 268 -12.48 -31.97 -5.04
N GLU A 269 -11.85 -31.00 -4.34
CA GLU A 269 -10.43 -31.05 -4.04
C GLU A 269 -10.17 -31.84 -2.74
N PRO A 270 -9.21 -32.80 -2.72
CA PRO A 270 -8.91 -33.62 -1.54
C PRO A 270 -8.59 -32.81 -0.28
N VAL A 271 -7.91 -31.67 -0.41
CA VAL A 271 -7.59 -30.79 0.72
C VAL A 271 -8.86 -30.23 1.36
N CYS A 272 -9.75 -29.67 0.55
CA CYS A 272 -11.01 -29.11 1.00
C CYS A 272 -11.94 -30.20 1.60
N LEU A 273 -12.01 -31.38 1.01
CA LEU A 273 -12.78 -32.53 1.55
C LEU A 273 -12.21 -32.93 2.92
N THR A 274 -10.89 -32.94 3.08
CA THR A 274 -10.23 -33.25 4.35
C THR A 274 -10.53 -32.21 5.43
N GLU A 275 -10.48 -30.94 5.09
CA GLU A 275 -10.82 -29.84 6.02
C GLU A 275 -12.27 -29.91 6.49
N ARG A 276 -13.21 -30.21 5.58
CA ARG A 276 -14.61 -30.42 5.92
C ARG A 276 -14.82 -31.63 6.83
N ALA A 277 -14.16 -32.72 6.53
CA ALA A 277 -14.21 -33.91 7.37
C ALA A 277 -13.74 -33.63 8.80
N GLN A 278 -12.64 -32.87 8.94
CA GLN A 278 -12.11 -32.45 10.24
C GLN A 278 -13.10 -31.52 10.98
N TYR A 279 -13.73 -30.60 10.27
CA TYR A 279 -14.74 -29.71 10.87
C TYR A 279 -15.93 -30.53 11.38
N PHE A 280 -16.53 -31.43 10.56
CA PHE A 280 -17.67 -32.25 10.98
C PHE A 280 -17.31 -33.16 12.15
N ALA A 281 -16.09 -33.69 12.17
CA ALA A 281 -15.61 -34.44 13.32
C ALA A 281 -15.54 -33.58 14.61
N SER A 282 -15.09 -32.33 14.48
CA SER A 282 -14.96 -31.42 15.63
C SER A 282 -16.29 -31.04 16.27
N ILE A 283 -17.38 -31.00 15.50
CA ILE A 283 -18.73 -30.72 15.97
C ILE A 283 -19.54 -31.99 16.30
N GLY A 284 -18.90 -33.16 16.19
CA GLY A 284 -19.51 -34.45 16.52
C GLY A 284 -20.42 -35.05 15.43
N ASP A 285 -20.49 -34.49 14.23
CA ASP A 285 -21.20 -35.03 13.06
C ASP A 285 -20.32 -36.07 12.36
N ASN A 286 -20.20 -37.23 13.00
CA ASN A 286 -19.31 -38.31 12.54
C ASN A 286 -19.72 -38.90 11.20
N ASP A 287 -21.00 -38.86 10.84
CA ASP A 287 -21.49 -39.40 9.55
C ASP A 287 -21.01 -38.54 8.38
N LYS A 288 -21.14 -37.23 8.48
CA LYS A 288 -20.60 -36.27 7.48
C LYS A 288 -19.10 -36.30 7.45
N ALA A 289 -18.42 -36.31 8.61
CA ALA A 289 -16.98 -36.43 8.69
C ALA A 289 -16.47 -37.63 7.91
N ARG A 290 -17.09 -38.82 8.12
CA ARG A 290 -16.73 -40.06 7.42
C ARG A 290 -16.99 -39.98 5.91
N ALA A 291 -18.12 -39.39 5.51
CA ALA A 291 -18.45 -39.24 4.09
C ALA A 291 -17.34 -38.42 3.37
N HIS A 292 -16.97 -37.27 3.90
CA HIS A 292 -15.93 -36.42 3.30
C HIS A 292 -14.52 -37.03 3.34
N PHE A 293 -14.19 -37.84 4.37
CA PHE A 293 -12.91 -38.56 4.38
C PHE A 293 -12.86 -39.70 3.35
N LEU A 294 -13.99 -40.23 2.95
CA LEU A 294 -14.03 -41.28 1.91
C LEU A 294 -14.00 -40.69 0.50
N GLU A 295 -14.42 -39.44 0.33
CA GLU A 295 -14.36 -38.68 -0.94
C GLU A 295 -13.00 -38.05 -1.18
N ALA A 296 -12.22 -37.70 -0.13
CA ALA A 296 -10.90 -37.12 -0.20
C ALA A 296 -9.82 -38.11 -0.65
#